data_707f7022ceb134b00bd69b23f9ede67f
#
_entry.id   707f7022ceb134b00bd69b23f9ede67f
#
_cell.length_a   1.000
_cell.length_b   1.000
_cell.length_c   1.000
_cell.angle_alpha   90.00
_cell.angle_beta   90.00
_cell.angle_gamma   90.00
#
_symmetry.space_group_name_H-M   'P 1'
#
loop_
_entity.id
_entity.type
_entity.pdbx_description
1 polymer ?
#
loop_
_entity_poly.entity_id
_entity_poly.type
_entity_poly.pdbx_seq_one_letter_code
_entity_poly.pdbx_strand_id
1 'polypeptide(L)'
;AAGYVPGKDMKIAMDVAASEFHNTETGLYELSKSGQGNKTSDEMIDMYEAWIEKYPIISIEDGLGESDWDGWKKLTDRLGDKVQLVGDDLFVTNPSILYEGIEKGIANAILIKVNQIGTLTETFDAIEMAKKHGYTCIVSHRSGETEDTTIADIAVGLNAGQIKTGSLSRTDRIAKY
;
A
#
# COMPACT_ATOMS: atom_id res chain seq x y z
N ALA A 1 -3.14 27.77 -7.68
CA ALA A 1 -2.43 28.76 -6.92
C ALA A 1 -0.91 28.53 -6.89
N ALA A 2 -0.45 27.26 -6.70
CA ALA A 2 0.99 26.92 -6.70
C ALA A 2 1.58 26.62 -8.10
N GLY A 3 0.76 26.63 -9.14
CA GLY A 3 1.20 26.42 -10.52
C GLY A 3 1.33 24.95 -10.95
N TYR A 4 1.07 24.00 -10.06
CA TYR A 4 1.10 22.57 -10.38
C TYR A 4 -0.21 22.08 -10.97
N VAL A 5 -0.11 21.10 -11.88
CA VAL A 5 -1.24 20.51 -12.60
C VAL A 5 -1.56 19.14 -12.02
N PRO A 6 -2.78 18.93 -11.44
CA PRO A 6 -3.19 17.60 -10.99
C PRO A 6 -3.13 16.55 -12.11
N GLY A 7 -2.66 15.37 -11.78
CA GLY A 7 -2.50 14.27 -12.74
C GLY A 7 -1.22 14.32 -13.57
N LYS A 8 -0.61 15.50 -13.74
CA LYS A 8 0.67 15.68 -14.41
C LYS A 8 1.83 15.83 -13.40
N ASP A 9 1.75 16.87 -12.58
CA ASP A 9 2.82 17.21 -11.62
C ASP A 9 2.58 16.57 -10.25
N MET A 10 1.30 16.42 -9.87
CA MET A 10 0.89 15.81 -8.61
C MET A 10 -0.17 14.76 -8.85
N LYS A 11 -0.06 13.64 -8.17
CA LYS A 11 -0.98 12.49 -8.22
C LYS A 11 -1.40 12.10 -6.80
N ILE A 12 -2.40 11.24 -6.70
CA ILE A 12 -2.97 10.79 -5.43
C ILE A 12 -2.54 9.35 -5.18
N ALA A 13 -2.01 9.08 -3.99
CA ALA A 13 -1.89 7.75 -3.43
C ALA A 13 -2.81 7.66 -2.22
N MET A 14 -3.58 6.59 -2.10
CA MET A 14 -4.50 6.34 -0.99
C MET A 14 -3.99 5.21 -0.14
N ASP A 15 -4.14 5.33 1.16
CA ASP A 15 -4.08 4.24 2.13
C ASP A 15 -5.49 4.08 2.71
N VAL A 16 -6.15 2.99 2.36
CA VAL A 16 -7.55 2.73 2.71
C VAL A 16 -7.67 2.06 4.07
N ALA A 17 -6.66 1.26 4.43
CA ALA A 17 -6.63 0.46 5.64
C ALA A 17 -7.95 -0.34 5.83
N ALA A 18 -8.37 -1.05 4.78
CA ALA A 18 -9.71 -1.63 4.70
C ALA A 18 -9.98 -2.71 5.76
N SER A 19 -8.96 -3.31 6.35
CA SER A 19 -9.11 -4.22 7.49
C SER A 19 -9.82 -3.57 8.69
N GLU A 20 -9.70 -2.24 8.87
CA GLU A 20 -10.32 -1.49 9.97
C GLU A 20 -11.86 -1.48 9.92
N PHE A 21 -12.45 -1.75 8.76
CA PHE A 21 -13.89 -1.79 8.57
C PHE A 21 -14.36 -3.03 7.80
N HIS A 22 -13.51 -4.03 7.64
CA HIS A 22 -13.87 -5.34 7.09
C HIS A 22 -14.39 -6.24 8.21
N ASN A 23 -15.65 -6.65 8.12
CA ASN A 23 -16.24 -7.62 9.02
C ASN A 23 -15.97 -9.03 8.48
N THR A 24 -15.05 -9.75 9.10
CA THR A 24 -14.62 -11.08 8.65
C THR A 24 -15.68 -12.17 8.82
N GLU A 25 -16.70 -11.96 9.69
CA GLU A 25 -17.80 -12.92 9.88
C GLU A 25 -18.80 -12.83 8.72
N THR A 26 -19.07 -11.61 8.24
CA THR A 26 -20.04 -11.37 7.16
C THR A 26 -19.40 -11.25 5.78
N GLY A 27 -18.07 -11.02 5.73
CA GLY A 27 -17.33 -10.73 4.51
C GLY A 27 -17.64 -9.35 3.91
N LEU A 28 -18.24 -8.44 4.69
CA LEU A 28 -18.68 -7.13 4.23
C LEU A 28 -17.78 -6.01 4.77
N TYR A 29 -17.65 -4.97 3.99
CA TYR A 29 -16.98 -3.72 4.35
C TYR A 29 -18.00 -2.71 4.87
N GLU A 30 -17.90 -2.35 6.15
CA GLU A 30 -18.90 -1.55 6.86
C GLU A 30 -18.56 -0.05 6.80
N LEU A 31 -19.07 0.65 5.77
CA LEU A 31 -18.82 2.08 5.56
C LEU A 31 -19.81 2.96 6.35
N SER A 32 -20.08 2.61 7.60
CA SER A 32 -21.07 3.27 8.46
C SER A 32 -20.80 4.75 8.67
N LYS A 33 -19.55 5.16 8.83
CA LYS A 33 -19.15 6.56 9.07
C LYS A 33 -19.44 7.49 7.88
N SER A 34 -19.39 6.95 6.65
CA SER A 34 -19.70 7.72 5.44
C SER A 34 -21.16 7.65 5.01
N GLY A 35 -21.97 6.83 5.69
CA GLY A 35 -23.37 6.60 5.34
C GLY A 35 -23.58 5.80 4.04
N GLN A 36 -22.53 5.15 3.54
CA GLN A 36 -22.60 4.36 2.29
C GLN A 36 -23.06 2.91 2.51
N GLY A 37 -23.33 2.53 3.76
CA GLY A 37 -23.75 1.18 4.10
C GLY A 37 -22.66 0.13 4.00
N ASN A 38 -23.07 -1.14 3.91
CA ASN A 38 -22.15 -2.26 3.77
C ASN A 38 -21.88 -2.54 2.29
N LYS A 39 -20.67 -2.96 1.97
CA LYS A 39 -20.24 -3.29 0.61
C LYS A 39 -19.57 -4.65 0.57
N THR A 40 -19.76 -5.37 -0.51
CA THR A 40 -18.97 -6.54 -0.88
C THR A 40 -17.61 -6.11 -1.43
N SER A 41 -16.68 -7.05 -1.59
CA SER A 41 -15.38 -6.80 -2.25
C SER A 41 -15.58 -6.27 -3.68
N ASP A 42 -16.51 -6.82 -4.42
CA ASP A 42 -16.81 -6.37 -5.80
C ASP A 42 -17.32 -4.92 -5.83
N GLU A 43 -18.19 -4.53 -4.91
CA GLU A 43 -18.68 -3.14 -4.79
C GLU A 43 -17.60 -2.16 -4.31
N MET A 44 -16.63 -2.60 -3.50
CA MET A 44 -15.43 -1.81 -3.17
C MET A 44 -14.57 -1.58 -4.42
N ILE A 45 -14.35 -2.62 -5.21
CA ILE A 45 -13.58 -2.54 -6.45
C ILE A 45 -14.27 -1.60 -7.46
N ASP A 46 -15.58 -1.69 -7.62
CA ASP A 46 -16.38 -0.79 -8.48
C ASP A 46 -16.19 0.69 -8.06
N MET A 47 -16.19 0.93 -6.76
CA MET A 47 -15.97 2.27 -6.21
C MET A 47 -14.56 2.79 -6.53
N TYR A 48 -13.53 1.96 -6.38
CA TYR A 48 -12.15 2.35 -6.73
C TYR A 48 -11.99 2.59 -8.23
N GLU A 49 -12.58 1.76 -9.06
CA GLU A 49 -12.55 1.94 -10.52
C GLU A 49 -13.16 3.30 -10.91
N ALA A 50 -14.33 3.64 -10.39
CA ALA A 50 -14.96 4.94 -10.61
C ALA A 50 -14.11 6.12 -10.10
N TRP A 51 -13.37 5.95 -9.01
CA TRP A 51 -12.49 7.00 -8.51
C TRP A 51 -11.22 7.17 -9.35
N ILE A 52 -10.63 6.09 -9.85
CA ILE A 52 -9.45 6.12 -10.73
C ILE A 52 -9.79 6.84 -12.05
N GLU A 53 -11.00 6.63 -12.59
CA GLU A 53 -11.47 7.34 -13.79
C GLU A 53 -11.66 8.84 -13.55
N LYS A 54 -12.04 9.22 -12.35
CA LYS A 54 -12.38 10.61 -12.03
C LYS A 54 -11.22 11.43 -11.47
N TYR A 55 -10.32 10.79 -10.73
CA TYR A 55 -9.24 11.43 -10.01
C TYR A 55 -7.88 10.86 -10.43
N PRO A 56 -6.79 11.62 -10.33
CA PRO A 56 -5.46 11.15 -10.70
C PRO A 56 -4.84 10.22 -9.64
N ILE A 57 -5.55 9.14 -9.31
CA ILE A 57 -5.11 8.13 -8.36
C ILE A 57 -4.16 7.17 -9.08
N ILE A 58 -2.99 6.93 -8.51
CA ILE A 58 -1.97 6.03 -9.06
C ILE A 58 -1.59 4.90 -8.11
N SER A 59 -2.02 4.94 -6.87
CA SER A 59 -1.70 3.93 -5.87
C SER A 59 -2.83 3.78 -4.86
N ILE A 60 -3.16 2.53 -4.52
CA ILE A 60 -4.12 2.16 -3.47
C ILE A 60 -3.43 1.16 -2.55
N GLU A 61 -3.23 1.56 -1.31
CA GLU A 61 -2.68 0.72 -0.24
C GLU A 61 -3.83 0.14 0.56
N ASP A 62 -3.73 -1.16 0.87
CA ASP A 62 -4.71 -1.95 1.64
C ASP A 62 -6.17 -1.66 1.24
N GLY A 63 -6.42 -1.74 -0.07
CA GLY A 63 -7.74 -1.46 -0.65
C GLY A 63 -8.82 -2.46 -0.23
N LEU A 64 -8.44 -3.65 0.19
CA LEU A 64 -9.30 -4.68 0.78
C LEU A 64 -8.69 -5.24 2.05
N GLY A 65 -9.48 -5.95 2.84
CA GLY A 65 -9.04 -6.55 4.10
C GLY A 65 -7.92 -7.57 3.89
N GLU A 66 -7.02 -7.68 4.87
CA GLU A 66 -5.84 -8.56 4.83
C GLU A 66 -6.18 -10.06 4.71
N SER A 67 -7.39 -10.44 5.11
CA SER A 67 -7.91 -11.81 5.01
C SER A 67 -8.70 -12.09 3.72
N ASP A 68 -9.06 -11.05 2.95
CA ASP A 68 -9.88 -11.16 1.74
C ASP A 68 -9.04 -11.42 0.48
N TRP A 69 -8.34 -12.54 0.45
CA TRP A 69 -7.41 -12.90 -0.64
C TRP A 69 -8.12 -13.08 -1.99
N ASP A 70 -9.35 -13.59 -1.99
CA ASP A 70 -10.14 -13.74 -3.21
C ASP A 70 -10.58 -12.36 -3.75
N GLY A 71 -10.96 -11.45 -2.88
CA GLY A 71 -11.21 -10.05 -3.24
C GLY A 71 -9.95 -9.36 -3.77
N TRP A 72 -8.81 -9.54 -3.13
CA TRP A 72 -7.53 -9.01 -3.59
C TRP A 72 -7.13 -9.52 -4.99
N LYS A 73 -7.40 -10.80 -5.27
CA LYS A 73 -7.19 -11.35 -6.62
C LYS A 73 -8.04 -10.62 -7.65
N LYS A 74 -9.33 -10.45 -7.39
CA LYS A 74 -10.24 -9.70 -8.27
C LYS A 74 -9.81 -8.24 -8.44
N LEU A 75 -9.42 -7.58 -7.34
CA LEU A 75 -8.90 -6.21 -7.35
C LEU A 75 -7.69 -6.10 -8.27
N THR A 76 -6.76 -7.04 -8.15
CA THR A 76 -5.54 -7.06 -8.96
C THR A 76 -5.85 -7.30 -10.42
N ASP A 77 -6.72 -8.25 -10.75
CA ASP A 77 -7.11 -8.55 -12.13
C ASP A 77 -7.79 -7.36 -12.83
N ARG A 78 -8.56 -6.55 -12.07
CA ARG A 78 -9.30 -5.41 -12.64
C ARG A 78 -8.49 -4.12 -12.71
N LEU A 79 -7.65 -3.86 -11.71
CA LEU A 79 -7.02 -2.55 -11.53
C LEU A 79 -5.48 -2.59 -11.51
N GLY A 80 -4.87 -3.77 -11.46
CA GLY A 80 -3.41 -3.90 -11.34
C GLY A 80 -2.62 -3.32 -12.51
N ASP A 81 -3.18 -3.30 -13.70
CA ASP A 81 -2.57 -2.66 -14.88
C ASP A 81 -2.77 -1.13 -14.91
N LYS A 82 -3.67 -0.59 -14.09
CA LYS A 82 -4.04 0.83 -14.06
C LYS A 82 -3.35 1.59 -12.93
N VAL A 83 -3.19 0.94 -11.78
CA VAL A 83 -2.65 1.57 -10.55
C VAL A 83 -1.77 0.61 -9.77
N GLN A 84 -0.91 1.17 -8.93
CA GLN A 84 -0.15 0.42 -7.95
C GLN A 84 -1.11 -0.06 -6.84
N LEU A 85 -1.10 -1.37 -6.56
CA LEU A 85 -1.86 -2.00 -5.48
C LEU A 85 -0.88 -2.49 -4.42
N VAL A 86 -0.89 -1.84 -3.27
CA VAL A 86 0.12 -2.02 -2.23
C VAL A 86 -0.46 -2.88 -1.11
N GLY A 87 0.21 -3.98 -0.78
CA GLY A 87 -0.06 -4.73 0.43
C GLY A 87 0.80 -4.24 1.60
N ASP A 88 0.17 -3.66 2.61
CA ASP A 88 0.77 -3.37 3.92
C ASP A 88 0.40 -4.48 4.91
N ASP A 89 -0.78 -4.45 5.50
CA ASP A 89 -1.24 -5.48 6.42
C ASP A 89 -1.43 -6.84 5.71
N LEU A 90 -1.68 -6.82 4.41
CA LEU A 90 -1.74 -8.03 3.59
C LEU A 90 -0.44 -8.85 3.62
N PHE A 91 0.72 -8.21 3.58
CA PHE A 91 2.02 -8.86 3.46
C PHE A 91 2.90 -8.75 4.71
N VAL A 92 2.64 -7.76 5.56
CA VAL A 92 3.35 -7.48 6.82
C VAL A 92 4.88 -7.52 6.71
N THR A 93 5.42 -7.09 5.56
CA THR A 93 6.86 -7.16 5.21
C THR A 93 7.43 -8.60 5.28
N ASN A 94 6.58 -9.62 5.24
CA ASN A 94 6.99 -11.02 5.41
C ASN A 94 7.26 -11.67 4.05
N PRO A 95 8.50 -12.14 3.77
CA PRO A 95 8.85 -12.77 2.50
C PRO A 95 7.98 -13.99 2.15
N SER A 96 7.61 -14.80 3.13
CA SER A 96 6.80 -16.01 2.88
C SER A 96 5.37 -15.66 2.45
N ILE A 97 4.76 -14.66 3.09
CA ILE A 97 3.41 -14.20 2.74
C ILE A 97 3.44 -13.47 1.40
N LEU A 98 4.47 -12.65 1.15
CA LEU A 98 4.68 -12.00 -0.13
C LEU A 98 4.81 -13.03 -1.25
N TYR A 99 5.60 -14.09 -1.05
CA TYR A 99 5.76 -15.16 -2.04
C TYR A 99 4.42 -15.83 -2.37
N GLU A 100 3.59 -16.11 -1.37
CA GLU A 100 2.25 -16.65 -1.58
C GLU A 100 1.37 -15.71 -2.40
N GLY A 101 1.43 -14.40 -2.12
CA GLY A 101 0.73 -13.38 -2.89
C GLY A 101 1.18 -13.31 -4.36
N ILE A 102 2.48 -13.42 -4.59
CA ILE A 102 3.07 -13.44 -5.94
C ILE A 102 2.57 -14.67 -6.72
N GLU A 103 2.63 -15.86 -6.13
CA GLU A 103 2.16 -17.10 -6.77
C GLU A 103 0.66 -17.04 -7.13
N LYS A 104 -0.12 -16.32 -6.33
CA LYS A 104 -1.56 -16.12 -6.58
C LYS A 104 -1.88 -14.93 -7.48
N GLY A 105 -0.88 -14.12 -7.85
CA GLY A 105 -1.07 -12.90 -8.65
C GLY A 105 -1.91 -11.84 -7.91
N ILE A 106 -1.59 -11.59 -6.65
CA ILE A 106 -2.28 -10.67 -5.75
C ILE A 106 -1.40 -9.45 -5.48
N ALA A 107 -1.95 -8.24 -5.66
CA ALA A 107 -1.24 -6.96 -5.58
C ALA A 107 -0.16 -6.82 -6.67
N ASN A 108 0.59 -5.73 -6.66
CA ASN A 108 1.76 -5.48 -7.50
C ASN A 108 2.83 -4.62 -6.80
N ALA A 109 2.62 -4.38 -5.50
CA ALA A 109 3.53 -3.62 -4.65
C ALA A 109 3.44 -4.09 -3.19
N ILE A 110 4.51 -3.84 -2.44
CA ILE A 110 4.57 -4.12 -1.01
C ILE A 110 5.02 -2.87 -0.24
N LEU A 111 4.38 -2.63 0.91
CA LEU A 111 4.89 -1.67 1.89
C LEU A 111 5.94 -2.34 2.77
N ILE A 112 7.06 -1.67 2.97
CA ILE A 112 8.21 -2.19 3.72
C ILE A 112 8.32 -1.44 5.05
N LYS A 113 8.06 -2.14 6.13
CA LYS A 113 8.22 -1.66 7.51
C LYS A 113 9.29 -2.50 8.20
N VAL A 114 10.48 -1.96 8.35
CA VAL A 114 11.67 -2.68 8.87
C VAL A 114 11.43 -3.38 10.19
N ASN A 115 10.69 -2.74 11.10
CA ASN A 115 10.39 -3.28 12.42
C ASN A 115 9.17 -4.21 12.47
N GLN A 116 8.52 -4.50 11.34
CA GLN A 116 7.37 -5.39 11.28
C GLN A 116 7.82 -6.84 11.17
N ILE A 117 8.73 -7.14 10.24
CA ILE A 117 9.39 -8.45 10.16
C ILE A 117 10.51 -8.58 11.21
N GLY A 118 11.23 -7.51 11.53
CA GLY A 118 12.08 -7.39 12.70
C GLY A 118 13.58 -7.45 12.46
N THR A 119 14.05 -7.92 11.31
CA THR A 119 15.48 -7.91 10.94
C THR A 119 15.71 -7.25 9.60
N LEU A 120 16.90 -6.64 9.42
CA LEU A 120 17.27 -6.06 8.12
C LEU A 120 17.42 -7.14 7.05
N THR A 121 17.92 -8.33 7.40
CA THR A 121 18.07 -9.43 6.46
C THR A 121 16.73 -9.82 5.85
N GLU A 122 15.73 -10.10 6.67
CA GLU A 122 14.39 -10.45 6.18
C GLU A 122 13.73 -9.29 5.42
N THR A 123 13.95 -8.03 5.87
CA THR A 123 13.50 -6.83 5.14
C THR A 123 14.10 -6.77 3.73
N PHE A 124 15.40 -7.02 3.61
CA PHE A 124 16.11 -7.00 2.32
C PHE A 124 15.66 -8.17 1.45
N ASP A 125 15.46 -9.35 2.02
CA ASP A 125 14.93 -10.51 1.31
C ASP A 125 13.52 -10.23 0.73
N ALA A 126 12.66 -9.56 1.49
CA ALA A 126 11.34 -9.13 1.00
C ALA A 126 11.45 -8.14 -0.17
N ILE A 127 12.32 -7.13 -0.06
CA ILE A 127 12.55 -6.15 -1.13
C ILE A 127 13.10 -6.81 -2.40
N GLU A 128 14.10 -7.68 -2.25
CA GLU A 128 14.69 -8.40 -3.39
C GLU A 128 13.68 -9.32 -4.06
N MET A 129 12.91 -10.05 -3.27
CA MET A 129 11.86 -10.94 -3.78
C MET A 129 10.81 -10.14 -4.57
N ALA A 130 10.30 -9.06 -4.00
CA ALA A 130 9.37 -8.16 -4.68
C ALA A 130 9.91 -7.71 -6.04
N LYS A 131 11.12 -7.18 -6.06
CA LYS A 131 11.76 -6.68 -7.29
C LYS A 131 12.00 -7.77 -8.33
N LYS A 132 12.41 -8.96 -7.92
CA LYS A 132 12.61 -10.11 -8.83
C LYS A 132 11.32 -10.53 -9.55
N HIS A 133 10.17 -10.28 -8.92
CA HIS A 133 8.86 -10.65 -9.46
C HIS A 133 8.07 -9.45 -10.02
N GLY A 134 8.73 -8.29 -10.20
CA GLY A 134 8.12 -7.11 -10.81
C GLY A 134 7.22 -6.29 -9.88
N TYR A 135 7.22 -6.59 -8.58
CA TYR A 135 6.54 -5.77 -7.57
C TYR A 135 7.38 -4.53 -7.24
N THR A 136 6.69 -3.42 -7.03
CA THR A 136 7.33 -2.21 -6.50
C THR A 136 7.38 -2.25 -4.97
N CYS A 137 8.34 -1.49 -4.40
CA CYS A 137 8.52 -1.40 -2.96
C CYS A 137 8.37 0.04 -2.49
N ILE A 138 7.70 0.23 -1.36
CA ILE A 138 7.58 1.53 -0.71
C ILE A 138 8.13 1.38 0.70
N VAL A 139 9.28 2.00 0.98
CA VAL A 139 9.84 2.00 2.35
C VAL A 139 9.02 2.95 3.21
N SER A 140 8.57 2.49 4.37
CA SER A 140 7.58 3.21 5.17
C SER A 140 8.06 3.49 6.59
N HIS A 141 7.64 4.65 7.10
CA HIS A 141 7.65 4.97 8.51
C HIS A 141 6.59 4.18 9.29
N ARG A 142 6.51 4.44 10.59
CA ARG A 142 5.39 4.03 11.46
C ARG A 142 4.69 5.27 12.01
N SER A 143 3.52 5.07 12.65
CA SER A 143 2.79 6.15 13.33
C SER A 143 3.61 6.78 14.47
N GLY A 144 4.35 5.96 15.23
CA GLY A 144 5.37 6.39 16.19
C GLY A 144 6.74 6.44 15.51
N GLU A 145 7.32 7.63 15.38
CA GLU A 145 8.61 7.86 14.72
C GLU A 145 9.56 8.67 15.60
N THR A 146 10.85 8.57 15.25
CA THR A 146 11.94 9.38 15.80
C THR A 146 12.64 10.13 14.66
N GLU A 147 13.69 10.89 14.96
CA GLU A 147 14.53 11.56 13.95
C GLU A 147 15.55 10.62 13.29
N ASP A 148 15.53 9.31 13.59
CA ASP A 148 16.36 8.32 12.91
C ASP A 148 16.06 8.28 11.41
N THR A 149 17.09 8.24 10.58
CA THR A 149 17.00 8.34 9.12
C THR A 149 17.26 7.04 8.38
N THR A 150 17.45 5.93 9.09
CA THR A 150 17.82 4.64 8.51
C THR A 150 16.92 4.20 7.35
N ILE A 151 15.62 4.46 7.44
CA ILE A 151 14.69 4.10 6.35
C ILE A 151 14.93 4.89 5.06
N ALA A 152 15.48 6.10 5.13
CA ALA A 152 15.88 6.87 3.95
C ALA A 152 17.09 6.23 3.26
N ASP A 153 18.09 5.81 4.04
CA ASP A 153 19.27 5.09 3.52
C ASP A 153 18.87 3.75 2.89
N ILE A 154 17.94 3.02 3.49
CA ILE A 154 17.41 1.77 2.93
C ILE A 154 16.68 2.04 1.61
N ALA A 155 15.82 3.06 1.56
CA ALA A 155 15.07 3.39 0.34
C ALA A 155 16.00 3.70 -0.84
N VAL A 156 17.08 4.45 -0.59
CA VAL A 156 18.07 4.81 -1.62
C VAL A 156 19.03 3.65 -1.89
N GLY A 157 19.60 3.05 -0.84
CA GLY A 157 20.62 2.01 -0.96
C GLY A 157 20.12 0.75 -1.67
N LEU A 158 18.87 0.38 -1.47
CA LEU A 158 18.23 -0.75 -2.16
C LEU A 158 17.45 -0.34 -3.42
N ASN A 159 17.51 0.94 -3.81
CA ASN A 159 16.76 1.44 -4.96
C ASN A 159 15.27 1.04 -4.91
N ALA A 160 14.62 1.28 -3.78
CA ALA A 160 13.21 0.95 -3.62
C ALA A 160 12.30 1.86 -4.49
N GLY A 161 12.78 3.05 -4.82
CA GLY A 161 12.11 4.00 -5.70
C GLY A 161 11.05 4.85 -5.01
N GLN A 162 10.56 4.45 -3.84
CA GLN A 162 9.48 5.12 -3.13
C GLN A 162 9.71 5.09 -1.61
N ILE A 163 9.27 6.17 -0.94
CA ILE A 163 9.24 6.26 0.52
C ILE A 163 7.92 6.88 0.98
N LYS A 164 7.31 6.32 2.02
CA LYS A 164 6.13 6.84 2.72
C LYS A 164 6.58 7.28 4.12
N THR A 165 6.84 8.57 4.33
CA THR A 165 7.45 9.05 5.59
C THR A 165 6.84 10.33 6.14
N GLY A 166 5.57 10.58 5.86
CA GLY A 166 4.82 11.73 6.36
C GLY A 166 4.98 12.97 5.49
N SER A 167 4.45 14.08 5.95
CA SER A 167 4.54 15.36 5.24
C SER A 167 5.79 16.14 5.66
N LEU A 168 6.06 17.24 4.98
CA LEU A 168 7.13 18.19 5.30
C LEU A 168 6.82 19.00 6.58
N SER A 169 6.42 18.30 7.63
CA SER A 169 6.02 18.82 8.93
C SER A 169 6.48 17.86 10.02
N ARG A 170 6.98 18.39 11.13
CA ARG A 170 7.63 17.67 12.24
C ARG A 170 9.02 17.13 11.87
N THR A 171 9.98 17.33 12.78
CA THR A 171 11.40 16.94 12.55
C THR A 171 11.60 15.45 12.39
N ASP A 172 10.82 14.63 13.09
CA ASP A 172 10.81 13.18 12.96
C ASP A 172 10.41 12.66 11.56
N ARG A 173 9.79 13.51 10.74
CA ARG A 173 9.45 13.22 9.34
C ARG A 173 10.43 13.87 8.36
N ILE A 174 10.66 15.17 8.51
CA ILE A 174 11.49 15.92 7.57
C ILE A 174 12.97 15.53 7.62
N ALA A 175 13.46 14.94 8.72
CA ALA A 175 14.82 14.43 8.81
C ALA A 175 15.13 13.36 7.76
N LYS A 176 14.13 12.65 7.23
CA LYS A 176 14.26 11.60 6.22
C LYS A 176 14.27 12.12 4.79
N TYR A 177 13.79 13.36 4.57
CA TYR A 177 13.81 14.02 3.27
C TYR A 177 15.16 14.68 2.98
#